data_192e092be2d63d594894fd321e78690e
#
_entry.id   192e092be2d63d594894fd321e78690e
#
_cell.length_a   1.000
_cell.length_b   1.000
_cell.length_c   1.000
_cell.angle_alpha   90.00
_cell.angle_beta   90.00
_cell.angle_gamma   90.00
#
_symmetry.space_group_name_H-M   'P 1'
#
loop_
_entity.id
_entity.type
_entity.pdbx_description
1 polymer ?
#
loop_
_entity_poly.entity_id
_entity_poly.type
_entity_poly.pdbx_seq_one_letter_code
_entity_poly.pdbx_strand_id
1 'polypeptide(L)'
;KSYMETLIKADNSFIYTYIIDDKVCGYLMVLDSIDVYEILAIATIEKYRNKGIAQELLDKIKTKDIFLEVRESNQVAINFYKKNKFNQISIRKNYYSEPNENAIIMKLEVNNEQ
;
A
#
# COMPACT_ATOMS: atom_id res chain seq x y z
N LYS A 1 -14.98 -13.54 -12.98
CA LYS A 1 -14.48 -14.17 -11.76
C LYS A 1 -13.24 -13.45 -11.26
N SER A 2 -13.17 -13.21 -9.98
CA SER A 2 -12.04 -12.46 -9.41
C SER A 2 -11.39 -13.25 -8.27
N TYR A 3 -10.09 -13.05 -8.12
CA TYR A 3 -9.32 -13.69 -7.04
C TYR A 3 -7.98 -12.98 -6.88
N MET A 4 -7.29 -13.30 -5.80
CA MET A 4 -5.96 -12.74 -5.54
C MET A 4 -4.92 -13.84 -5.58
N GLU A 5 -3.73 -13.49 -6.07
CA GLU A 5 -2.59 -14.38 -6.07
C GLU A 5 -1.44 -13.71 -5.32
N THR A 6 -0.57 -14.53 -4.75
CA THR A 6 0.62 -14.05 -4.07
C THR A 6 1.85 -14.53 -4.81
N LEU A 7 2.76 -13.59 -5.09
CA LEU A 7 4.05 -13.91 -5.68
C LEU A 7 5.14 -13.50 -4.71
N ILE A 8 6.10 -14.38 -4.50
CA ILE A 8 7.23 -14.08 -3.63
C ILE A 8 8.39 -13.62 -4.49
N LYS A 9 8.84 -12.39 -4.30
CA LYS A 9 9.89 -11.82 -5.14
C LYS A 9 11.27 -12.06 -4.59
N ALA A 10 11.41 -11.98 -3.27
CA ALA A 10 12.70 -12.13 -2.61
C ALA A 10 12.41 -12.64 -1.20
N ASP A 11 13.46 -12.78 -0.40
CA ASP A 11 13.34 -13.40 0.91
C ASP A 11 12.25 -12.78 1.77
N ASN A 12 12.11 -11.46 1.71
CA ASN A 12 11.16 -10.78 2.59
C ASN A 12 10.26 -9.82 1.84
N SER A 13 10.05 -10.04 0.55
CA SER A 13 9.11 -9.19 -0.19
C SER A 13 8.17 -10.06 -1.00
N PHE A 14 6.94 -9.57 -1.16
CA PHE A 14 5.95 -10.30 -1.92
C PHE A 14 4.99 -9.31 -2.59
N ILE A 15 4.23 -9.83 -3.53
CA ILE A 15 3.23 -9.05 -4.25
C ILE A 15 1.92 -9.82 -4.21
N TYR A 16 0.86 -9.14 -3.78
CA TYR A 16 -0.49 -9.62 -4.02
C TYR A 16 -0.98 -9.03 -5.32
N THR A 17 -1.56 -9.85 -6.19
CA THR A 17 -2.17 -9.37 -7.41
C THR A 17 -3.67 -9.65 -7.35
N TYR A 18 -4.44 -8.74 -7.92
CA TYR A 18 -5.88 -8.88 -8.00
C TYR A 18 -6.23 -9.19 -9.45
N ILE A 19 -6.90 -10.30 -9.66
CA ILE A 19 -7.14 -10.82 -11.01
C ILE A 19 -8.63 -10.90 -11.29
N ILE A 20 -9.06 -10.35 -12.42
CA ILE A 20 -10.43 -10.44 -12.89
C ILE A 20 -10.37 -10.98 -14.31
N ASP A 21 -11.08 -12.08 -14.56
CA ASP A 21 -11.16 -12.71 -15.88
C ASP A 21 -9.76 -12.89 -16.47
N ASP A 22 -8.86 -13.43 -15.66
CA ASP A 22 -7.49 -13.79 -16.04
C ASP A 22 -6.60 -12.59 -16.35
N LYS A 23 -7.00 -11.39 -15.93
CA LYS A 23 -6.18 -10.19 -16.12
C LYS A 23 -5.83 -9.57 -14.79
N VAL A 24 -4.58 -9.14 -14.66
CA VAL A 24 -4.14 -8.44 -13.45
C VAL A 24 -4.72 -7.04 -13.47
N CYS A 25 -5.53 -6.71 -12.47
CA CYS A 25 -6.21 -5.43 -12.39
C CYS A 25 -5.64 -4.52 -11.32
N GLY A 26 -4.87 -5.07 -10.41
CA GLY A 26 -4.25 -4.28 -9.36
C GLY A 26 -3.20 -5.10 -8.64
N TYR A 27 -2.36 -4.42 -7.86
CA TYR A 27 -1.35 -5.12 -7.09
C TYR A 27 -0.95 -4.33 -5.86
N LEU A 28 -0.38 -5.04 -4.91
CA LEU A 28 0.18 -4.48 -3.69
C LEU A 28 1.53 -5.15 -3.46
N MET A 29 2.59 -4.37 -3.47
CA MET A 29 3.94 -4.86 -3.24
C MET A 29 4.37 -4.50 -1.83
N VAL A 30 4.86 -5.48 -1.09
CA VAL A 30 5.11 -5.35 0.34
C VAL A 30 6.48 -5.89 0.71
N LEU A 31 7.15 -5.17 1.59
CA LEU A 31 8.35 -5.65 2.25
C LEU A 31 7.95 -6.09 3.65
N ASP A 32 8.29 -7.31 4.03
CA ASP A 32 7.97 -7.86 5.33
C ASP A 32 9.18 -7.76 6.24
N SER A 33 9.10 -6.88 7.24
CA SER A 33 10.18 -6.69 8.20
C SER A 33 9.66 -7.13 9.56
N ILE A 34 9.86 -8.37 9.88
CA ILE A 34 9.45 -9.00 11.14
C ILE A 34 8.27 -8.35 11.88
N ASP A 35 8.44 -7.13 12.37
CA ASP A 35 7.43 -6.46 13.19
C ASP A 35 6.47 -5.59 12.40
N VAL A 36 6.81 -5.23 11.19
CA VAL A 36 6.00 -4.32 10.39
C VAL A 36 6.02 -4.75 8.93
N TYR A 37 5.00 -4.32 8.20
CA TYR A 37 5.02 -4.35 6.74
C TYR A 37 5.34 -2.96 6.24
N GLU A 38 6.03 -2.89 5.12
CA GLU A 38 6.21 -1.64 4.42
C GLU A 38 5.57 -1.77 3.04
N ILE A 39 4.66 -0.87 2.70
CA ILE A 39 4.06 -0.85 1.37
C ILE A 39 5.06 -0.19 0.43
N LEU A 40 5.51 -0.93 -0.57
CA LEU A 40 6.44 -0.42 -1.57
C LEU A 40 5.69 0.17 -2.75
N ALA A 41 4.54 -0.39 -3.10
CA ALA A 41 3.73 0.11 -4.20
C ALA A 41 2.33 -0.49 -4.11
N ILE A 42 1.34 0.28 -4.52
CA ILE A 42 -0.02 -0.20 -4.64
C ILE A 42 -0.62 0.51 -5.85
N ALA A 43 -1.30 -0.23 -6.68
CA ALA A 43 -1.89 0.36 -7.88
C ALA A 43 -3.08 -0.44 -8.35
N THR A 44 -4.01 0.25 -8.99
CA THR A 44 -5.15 -0.36 -9.65
C THR A 44 -5.20 0.22 -11.05
N ILE A 45 -5.39 -0.65 -12.04
CA ILE A 45 -5.51 -0.21 -13.42
C ILE A 45 -6.74 0.69 -13.54
N GLU A 46 -6.58 1.80 -14.26
CA GLU A 46 -7.59 2.85 -14.31
C GLU A 46 -8.99 2.33 -14.58
N LYS A 47 -9.11 1.41 -15.52
CA LYS A 47 -10.38 0.84 -15.91
C LYS A 47 -11.11 0.16 -14.74
N TYR A 48 -10.38 -0.28 -13.74
CA TYR A 48 -10.94 -1.03 -12.62
C TYR A 48 -10.98 -0.23 -11.31
N ARG A 49 -10.71 1.06 -11.37
CA ARG A 49 -10.73 1.89 -10.16
C ARG A 49 -12.14 2.07 -9.65
N ASN A 50 -12.25 2.47 -8.38
CA ASN A 50 -13.52 2.70 -7.70
C ASN A 50 -14.37 1.45 -7.55
N LYS A 51 -13.72 0.29 -7.53
CA LYS A 51 -14.39 -0.99 -7.31
C LYS A 51 -13.92 -1.68 -6.04
N GLY A 52 -13.16 -0.96 -5.21
CA GLY A 52 -12.71 -1.51 -3.94
C GLY A 52 -11.51 -2.43 -4.02
N ILE A 53 -10.83 -2.49 -5.16
CA ILE A 53 -9.70 -3.41 -5.32
C ILE A 53 -8.53 -3.04 -4.40
N ALA A 54 -8.15 -1.76 -4.37
CA ALA A 54 -7.06 -1.32 -3.49
C ALA A 54 -7.41 -1.59 -2.04
N GLN A 55 -8.66 -1.40 -1.66
CA GLN A 55 -9.10 -1.65 -0.30
C GLN A 55 -8.98 -3.14 0.05
N GLU A 56 -9.38 -4.03 -0.85
CA GLU A 56 -9.27 -5.45 -0.59
C GLU A 56 -7.82 -5.90 -0.49
N LEU A 57 -6.96 -5.33 -1.34
CA LEU A 57 -5.55 -5.65 -1.28
C LEU A 57 -4.95 -5.19 0.04
N LEU A 58 -5.23 -3.97 0.43
CA LEU A 58 -4.70 -3.44 1.69
C LEU A 58 -5.19 -4.26 2.89
N ASP A 59 -6.44 -4.66 2.86
CA ASP A 59 -7.01 -5.42 3.98
C ASP A 59 -6.29 -6.74 4.21
N LYS A 60 -5.62 -7.28 3.19
CA LYS A 60 -4.89 -8.54 3.34
C LYS A 60 -3.71 -8.43 4.28
N ILE A 61 -3.15 -7.25 4.45
CA ILE A 61 -1.94 -7.10 5.26
C ILE A 61 -2.18 -6.36 6.58
N LYS A 62 -3.43 -6.15 6.98
CA LYS A 62 -3.72 -5.47 8.24
C LYS A 62 -3.58 -6.39 9.44
N THR A 63 -2.52 -7.18 9.48
CA THR A 63 -2.25 -8.13 10.56
C THR A 63 -1.14 -7.67 11.48
N LYS A 64 -0.42 -6.63 11.10
CA LYS A 64 0.57 -5.97 11.94
C LYS A 64 0.78 -4.57 11.40
N ASP A 65 1.55 -3.77 12.13
CA ASP A 65 1.76 -2.37 11.74
C ASP A 65 2.26 -2.25 10.32
N ILE A 66 1.88 -1.17 9.65
CA ILE A 66 2.21 -0.92 8.25
C ILE A 66 2.76 0.48 8.11
N PHE A 67 3.91 0.59 7.42
CA PHE A 67 4.50 1.88 7.05
C PHE A 67 4.42 2.08 5.57
N LEU A 68 4.45 3.34 5.15
CA LEU A 68 4.58 3.68 3.74
C LEU A 68 5.15 5.09 3.60
N GLU A 69 5.67 5.37 2.41
CA GLU A 69 6.09 6.70 2.01
C GLU A 69 5.28 7.08 0.78
N VAL A 70 4.80 8.30 0.75
CA VAL A 70 3.96 8.77 -0.35
C VAL A 70 4.34 10.20 -0.68
N ARG A 71 4.32 10.56 -1.97
CA ARG A 71 4.58 11.93 -2.38
C ARG A 71 3.57 12.87 -1.76
N GLU A 72 4.06 14.00 -1.28
CA GLU A 72 3.23 14.99 -0.64
C GLU A 72 2.07 15.45 -1.53
N SER A 73 2.28 15.50 -2.81
CA SER A 73 1.25 15.95 -3.75
C SER A 73 0.20 14.88 -4.06
N ASN A 74 0.43 13.64 -3.65
CA ASN A 74 -0.48 12.55 -3.99
C ASN A 74 -1.66 12.50 -3.02
N GLN A 75 -2.56 13.46 -3.14
CA GLN A 75 -3.68 13.58 -2.21
C GLN A 75 -4.64 12.41 -2.27
N VAL A 76 -4.81 11.81 -3.45
CA VAL A 76 -5.70 10.66 -3.58
C VAL A 76 -5.20 9.52 -2.70
N ALA A 77 -3.90 9.22 -2.77
CA ALA A 77 -3.31 8.16 -1.96
C ALA A 77 -3.35 8.52 -0.48
N ILE A 78 -2.97 9.75 -0.14
CA ILE A 78 -2.96 10.19 1.26
C ILE A 78 -4.35 10.06 1.86
N ASN A 79 -5.38 10.48 1.14
CA ASN A 79 -6.74 10.38 1.63
C ASN A 79 -7.19 8.94 1.79
N PHE A 80 -6.78 8.06 0.86
CA PHE A 80 -7.08 6.65 0.95
C PHE A 80 -6.48 6.05 2.22
N TYR A 81 -5.22 6.39 2.50
CA TYR A 81 -4.56 5.86 3.70
C TYR A 81 -5.16 6.43 4.97
N LYS A 82 -5.49 7.73 4.99
CA LYS A 82 -6.14 8.32 6.15
C LYS A 82 -7.48 7.66 6.45
N LYS A 83 -8.23 7.37 5.40
CA LYS A 83 -9.50 6.68 5.55
C LYS A 83 -9.30 5.30 6.17
N ASN A 84 -8.16 4.70 5.95
CA ASN A 84 -7.81 3.40 6.50
C ASN A 84 -7.08 3.49 7.83
N LYS A 85 -7.14 4.65 8.49
CA LYS A 85 -6.61 4.85 9.84
C LYS A 85 -5.10 5.01 9.90
N PHE A 86 -4.45 5.24 8.78
CA PHE A 86 -3.04 5.61 8.78
C PHE A 86 -2.90 7.03 9.27
N ASN A 87 -1.84 7.30 10.01
CA ASN A 87 -1.50 8.64 10.48
C ASN A 87 -0.17 9.07 9.93
N GLN A 88 -0.05 10.35 9.63
CA GLN A 88 1.24 10.89 9.23
C GLN A 88 2.14 10.96 10.47
N ILE A 89 3.33 10.39 10.38
CA ILE A 89 4.25 10.40 11.50
C ILE A 89 5.48 11.22 11.24
N SER A 90 5.80 11.53 9.99
CA SER A 90 7.03 12.25 9.66
C SER A 90 6.97 12.75 8.24
N ILE A 91 7.90 13.64 7.90
CA ILE A 91 8.10 14.14 6.54
C ILE A 91 9.58 14.00 6.24
N ARG A 92 9.91 13.43 5.09
CA ARG A 92 11.29 13.38 4.59
C ARG A 92 11.41 14.42 3.51
N LYS A 93 12.14 15.49 3.78
CA LYS A 93 12.24 16.60 2.86
C LYS A 93 13.08 16.22 1.66
N ASN A 94 12.63 16.67 0.50
CA ASN A 94 13.37 16.49 -0.76
C ASN A 94 13.72 15.04 -1.04
N TYR A 95 12.83 14.13 -0.65
CA TYR A 95 13.10 12.70 -0.77
C TYR A 95 12.97 12.21 -2.22
N TYR A 96 11.99 12.72 -2.95
CA TYR A 96 11.78 12.35 -4.34
C TYR A 96 12.45 13.35 -5.26
N SER A 97 12.87 12.90 -6.42
CA SER A 97 13.39 13.80 -7.44
C SER A 97 12.53 13.66 -8.69
N GLU A 98 12.54 14.68 -9.53
CA GLU A 98 11.90 14.72 -10.83
C GLU A 98 10.41 14.44 -10.79
N PRO A 99 9.61 15.26 -10.15
CA PRO A 99 10.01 16.52 -9.53
C PRO A 99 10.50 16.33 -8.11
N ASN A 100 11.22 17.31 -7.64
CA ASN A 100 11.70 17.33 -6.27
C ASN A 100 10.51 17.53 -5.34
N GLU A 101 10.35 16.64 -4.39
CA GLU A 101 9.17 16.65 -3.56
C GLU A 101 9.43 15.94 -2.24
N ASN A 102 8.71 16.36 -1.21
CA ASN A 102 8.80 15.70 0.09
C ASN A 102 8.03 14.39 0.08
N ALA A 103 8.46 13.47 0.92
CA ALA A 103 7.72 12.25 1.21
C ALA A 103 6.99 12.41 2.52
N ILE A 104 5.74 12.01 2.54
CA ILE A 104 4.96 11.90 3.77
C ILE A 104 5.10 10.45 4.24
N ILE A 105 5.53 10.26 5.49
CA ILE A 105 5.65 8.94 6.08
C ILE A 105 4.39 8.69 6.88
N MET A 106 3.71 7.59 6.57
CA MET A 106 2.46 7.25 7.24
C MET A 106 2.57 5.88 7.87
N LYS A 107 1.81 5.68 8.93
CA LYS A 107 1.82 4.43 9.66
C LYS A 107 0.42 4.05 10.11
N LEU A 108 0.08 2.78 9.96
CA LEU A 108 -1.10 2.19 10.57
C LEU A 108 -0.64 1.34 11.74
N GLU A 109 -1.16 1.62 12.92
CA GLU A 109 -0.90 0.79 14.07
C GLU A 109 -2.06 -0.17 14.24
N VAL A 110 -1.76 -1.45 14.24
CA VAL A 110 -2.77 -2.47 14.43
C VAL A 110 -2.79 -2.83 15.89
N ASN A 111 -3.88 -2.42 16.56
CA ASN A 111 -4.00 -2.64 17.98
C ASN A 111 -4.57 -4.02 18.23
N ASN A 112 -3.75 -4.89 18.75
CA ASN A 112 -4.16 -6.27 19.01
C ASN A 112 -4.49 -6.53 20.45
N GLU A 113 -4.54 -5.50 21.23
CA GLU A 113 -4.86 -5.70 22.62
C GLU A 113 -6.30 -5.89 22.80
N GLN A 114 -6.54 -6.44 23.71
CA GLN A 114 -7.86 -6.44 23.98
C GLN A 114 -8.16 -6.74 25.22
#